data_14d3a6c264fdadaaf2c894a0ae8d4351
#
_entry.id   14d3a6c264fdadaaf2c894a0ae8d4351
#
_cell.length_a   1.000
_cell.length_b   1.000
_cell.length_c   1.000
_cell.angle_alpha   90.00
_cell.angle_beta   90.00
_cell.angle_gamma   90.00
#
_symmetry.space_group_name_H-M   'P 1'
#
loop_
_entity.id
_entity.type
_entity.pdbx_description
1 polymer ?
#
loop_
_entity_poly.entity_id
_entity_poly.type
_entity_poly.pdbx_seq_one_letter_code
_entity_poly.pdbx_strand_id
1 'polypeptide(L)'
;MLRPVPRLQDAPMTPTRSLTARRHLACRLLLSALLAVAAPAALAQAPSDADINRLLAASRAQTMLDTMLPQIEALQQQQFAQLTAQRQLDPDQQAQLQRIQERTRQTVRKALSWSELRPMYVDIYKRSFSREDVLAMAEFYESSAGQSLLDKTPALTQNLMGAIQQRMLPLFADLQKDLEKIVNEPAPAKKP
;
A
#
# COMPACT_ATOMS: atom_id res chain seq x y z
N MET A 1 53.58 67.34 46.74
CA MET A 1 53.35 66.03 47.38
C MET A 1 53.30 65.01 46.32
N LEU A 2 54.45 64.38 46.04
CA LEU A 2 54.63 63.38 45.02
C LEU A 2 54.66 61.98 45.69
N ARG A 3 53.76 61.05 45.31
CA ARG A 3 53.79 59.66 45.78
C ARG A 3 54.73 58.83 44.90
N PRO A 4 55.58 57.96 45.49
CA PRO A 4 56.51 57.13 44.71
C PRO A 4 55.84 55.89 44.12
N VAL A 5 56.36 55.49 42.97
CA VAL A 5 56.00 54.28 42.18
C VAL A 5 56.73 53.07 42.81
N PRO A 6 56.09 51.96 43.03
CA PRO A 6 56.75 50.72 43.43
C PRO A 6 57.32 49.95 42.23
N ARG A 7 58.56 49.42 42.48
CA ARG A 7 59.36 48.59 41.57
C ARG A 7 58.73 47.23 41.28
N LEU A 8 58.79 46.85 40.01
CA LEU A 8 58.64 45.47 39.53
C LEU A 8 59.84 44.61 40.01
N GLN A 9 59.57 43.59 40.78
CA GLN A 9 60.51 42.49 40.98
C GLN A 9 59.72 41.25 41.42
N ASP A 10 60.07 40.09 40.72
CA ASP A 10 59.86 38.72 41.11
C ASP A 10 58.49 38.12 40.90
N ALA A 11 58.26 37.66 39.61
CA ALA A 11 57.30 36.62 39.28
C ALA A 11 58.02 35.24 39.23
N PRO A 12 57.55 34.21 39.93
CA PRO A 12 58.16 32.90 39.88
C PRO A 12 57.75 32.21 38.53
N MET A 13 58.73 31.61 37.85
CA MET A 13 58.58 30.80 36.66
C MET A 13 57.75 29.58 36.98
N THR A 14 56.56 29.49 36.43
CA THR A 14 55.77 28.24 36.39
C THR A 14 56.21 27.38 35.21
N PRO A 15 56.37 26.06 35.35
CA PRO A 15 56.76 25.18 34.25
C PRO A 15 55.61 25.05 33.28
N THR A 16 55.86 25.34 32.00
CA THR A 16 54.97 25.10 30.88
C THR A 16 54.75 23.59 30.72
N ARG A 17 53.64 23.07 31.26
CA ARG A 17 53.17 21.72 30.95
C ARG A 17 52.72 21.71 29.48
N SER A 18 53.40 20.86 28.71
CA SER A 18 53.23 20.69 27.28
C SER A 18 51.77 20.45 26.88
N LEU A 19 51.18 21.38 26.15
CA LEU A 19 49.85 21.32 25.53
C LEU A 19 49.68 20.15 24.50
N THR A 20 50.79 19.53 24.15
CA THR A 20 50.83 18.40 23.18
C THR A 20 50.24 17.10 23.73
N ALA A 21 50.39 16.83 25.05
CA ALA A 21 49.88 15.58 25.64
C ALA A 21 48.35 15.58 25.76
N ARG A 22 47.70 16.75 25.91
CA ARG A 22 46.23 16.85 25.99
C ARG A 22 45.54 16.72 24.63
N ARG A 23 46.21 17.11 23.54
CA ARG A 23 45.66 17.01 22.17
C ARG A 23 45.59 15.56 21.68
N HIS A 24 46.53 14.71 22.07
CA HIS A 24 46.53 13.29 21.69
C HIS A 24 45.50 12.46 22.48
N LEU A 25 45.19 12.87 23.74
CA LEU A 25 44.15 12.18 24.53
C LEU A 25 42.74 12.57 24.07
N ALA A 26 42.50 13.84 23.70
CA ALA A 26 41.24 14.30 23.16
C ALA A 26 40.94 13.69 21.76
N CYS A 27 41.97 13.55 20.90
CA CYS A 27 41.84 12.94 19.59
C CYS A 27 41.55 11.42 19.66
N ARG A 28 42.12 10.73 20.68
CA ARG A 28 41.84 9.28 20.88
C ARG A 28 40.44 9.02 21.43
N LEU A 29 39.90 9.92 22.26
CA LEU A 29 38.51 9.81 22.76
C LEU A 29 37.48 10.18 21.70
N LEU A 30 37.77 11.08 20.78
CA LEU A 30 36.90 11.41 19.65
C LEU A 30 36.88 10.33 18.57
N LEU A 31 38.01 9.63 18.36
CA LEU A 31 38.07 8.53 17.40
C LEU A 31 37.38 7.26 17.93
N SER A 32 37.35 7.03 19.25
CA SER A 32 36.61 5.91 19.85
C SER A 32 35.10 6.18 19.95
N ALA A 33 34.66 7.46 20.02
CA ALA A 33 33.25 7.80 19.98
C ALA A 33 32.63 7.71 18.56
N LEU A 34 33.45 7.83 17.51
CA LEU A 34 32.98 7.69 16.11
C LEU A 34 32.80 6.23 15.66
N LEU A 35 33.38 5.27 16.39
CA LEU A 35 33.25 3.84 16.10
C LEU A 35 32.01 3.19 16.73
N ALA A 36 31.29 3.91 17.61
CA ALA A 36 30.14 3.37 18.35
C ALA A 36 28.79 3.64 17.67
N VAL A 37 28.74 4.28 16.47
CA VAL A 37 27.51 4.58 15.72
C VAL A 37 27.40 3.75 14.42
N ALA A 38 28.24 2.76 14.25
CA ALA A 38 27.89 1.67 13.36
C ALA A 38 26.90 0.75 14.12
N ALA A 39 25.68 1.22 14.37
CA ALA A 39 24.56 0.32 14.58
C ALA A 39 24.57 -0.62 13.35
N PRO A 40 24.67 -1.95 13.51
CA PRO A 40 24.46 -2.82 12.39
C PRO A 40 23.10 -2.42 11.83
N ALA A 41 23.05 -1.93 10.59
CA ALA A 41 21.81 -1.97 9.84
C ALA A 41 21.40 -3.45 9.94
N ALA A 42 20.49 -3.75 10.84
CA ALA A 42 19.92 -5.08 10.95
C ALA A 42 19.39 -5.34 9.54
N LEU A 43 20.12 -6.14 8.78
CA LEU A 43 19.66 -6.63 7.48
C LEU A 43 18.32 -7.26 7.80
N ALA A 44 17.26 -6.54 7.47
CA ALA A 44 15.90 -7.00 7.74
C ALA A 44 15.80 -8.41 7.15
N GLN A 45 15.68 -9.41 8.00
CA GLN A 45 15.67 -10.80 7.59
C GLN A 45 14.47 -11.00 6.66
N ALA A 46 14.70 -11.56 5.48
CA ALA A 46 13.61 -11.89 4.57
C ALA A 46 12.66 -12.90 5.25
N PRO A 47 11.34 -12.75 5.09
CA PRO A 47 10.39 -13.68 5.67
C PRO A 47 10.51 -15.05 5.02
N SER A 48 10.31 -16.12 5.82
CA SER A 48 10.22 -17.48 5.31
C SER A 48 8.89 -17.74 4.62
N ASP A 49 8.83 -18.79 3.77
CA ASP A 49 7.59 -19.25 3.18
C ASP A 49 6.54 -19.61 4.25
N ALA A 50 6.97 -20.17 5.38
CA ALA A 50 6.09 -20.50 6.49
C ALA A 50 5.48 -19.25 7.14
N ASP A 51 6.28 -18.20 7.38
CA ASP A 51 5.80 -16.94 7.94
C ASP A 51 4.76 -16.30 7.02
N ILE A 52 5.05 -16.26 5.71
CA ILE A 52 4.12 -15.69 4.71
C ILE A 52 2.84 -16.52 4.61
N ASN A 53 2.94 -17.85 4.56
CA ASN A 53 1.76 -18.70 4.50
C ASN A 53 0.87 -18.56 5.75
N ARG A 54 1.45 -18.35 6.93
CA ARG A 54 0.72 -18.02 8.15
C ARG A 54 -0.08 -16.73 7.98
N LEU A 55 0.57 -15.69 7.46
CA LEU A 55 -0.09 -14.40 7.19
C LEU A 55 -1.22 -14.55 6.15
N LEU A 56 -0.96 -15.23 5.02
CA LEU A 56 -1.96 -15.44 3.97
C LEU A 56 -3.17 -16.22 4.48
N ALA A 57 -2.97 -17.19 5.36
CA ALA A 57 -4.06 -17.93 6.02
C ALA A 57 -4.84 -17.02 6.99
N ALA A 58 -4.14 -16.30 7.87
CA ALA A 58 -4.75 -15.41 8.86
C ALA A 58 -5.55 -14.26 8.22
N SER A 59 -5.05 -13.68 7.13
CA SER A 59 -5.72 -12.62 6.36
C SER A 59 -6.82 -13.14 5.42
N ARG A 60 -7.04 -14.45 5.36
CA ARG A 60 -8.01 -15.09 4.45
C ARG A 60 -7.79 -14.75 2.97
N ALA A 61 -6.54 -14.63 2.54
CA ALA A 61 -6.18 -14.22 1.18
C ALA A 61 -6.82 -15.13 0.10
N GLN A 62 -6.90 -16.44 0.35
CA GLN A 62 -7.59 -17.38 -0.53
C GLN A 62 -9.08 -17.07 -0.65
N THR A 63 -9.78 -16.85 0.45
CA THR A 63 -11.22 -16.52 0.44
C THR A 63 -11.49 -15.24 -0.34
N MET A 64 -10.62 -14.24 -0.21
CA MET A 64 -10.74 -13.01 -0.98
C MET A 64 -10.63 -13.29 -2.49
N LEU A 65 -9.68 -14.12 -2.91
CA LEU A 65 -9.54 -14.54 -4.31
C LEU A 65 -10.79 -15.28 -4.79
N ASP A 66 -11.28 -16.24 -4.00
CA ASP A 66 -12.46 -17.04 -4.33
C ASP A 66 -13.73 -16.18 -4.51
N THR A 67 -13.84 -15.08 -3.78
CA THR A 67 -14.96 -14.11 -3.93
C THR A 67 -14.82 -13.19 -5.14
N MET A 68 -13.60 -12.96 -5.64
CA MET A 68 -13.36 -12.14 -6.84
C MET A 68 -13.55 -12.93 -8.15
N LEU A 69 -13.29 -14.23 -8.15
CA LEU A 69 -13.39 -15.09 -9.35
C LEU A 69 -14.74 -14.98 -10.05
N PRO A 70 -15.91 -15.10 -9.37
CA PRO A 70 -17.21 -14.95 -10.03
C PRO A 70 -17.43 -13.60 -10.70
N GLN A 71 -16.86 -12.52 -10.14
CA GLN A 71 -16.97 -11.17 -10.71
C GLN A 71 -16.16 -11.05 -12.00
N ILE A 72 -14.96 -11.64 -12.03
CA ILE A 72 -14.11 -11.70 -13.23
C ILE A 72 -14.82 -12.52 -14.32
N GLU A 73 -15.42 -13.66 -13.98
CA GLU A 73 -16.18 -14.49 -14.90
C GLU A 73 -17.41 -13.76 -15.47
N ALA A 74 -18.15 -13.04 -14.61
CA ALA A 74 -19.31 -12.26 -15.05
C ALA A 74 -18.91 -11.13 -16.02
N LEU A 75 -17.81 -10.42 -15.72
CA LEU A 75 -17.28 -9.40 -16.63
C LEU A 75 -16.87 -9.99 -17.97
N GLN A 76 -16.20 -11.14 -17.96
CA GLN A 76 -15.81 -11.85 -19.18
C GLN A 76 -17.04 -12.27 -20.01
N GLN A 77 -18.08 -12.83 -19.37
CA GLN A 77 -19.34 -13.20 -20.05
C GLN A 77 -20.00 -11.98 -20.67
N GLN A 78 -20.03 -10.84 -19.98
CA GLN A 78 -20.58 -9.60 -20.50
C GLN A 78 -19.80 -9.11 -21.73
N GLN A 79 -18.48 -9.16 -21.71
CA GLN A 79 -17.64 -8.80 -22.85
C GLN A 79 -17.91 -9.72 -24.06
N PHE A 80 -18.00 -11.02 -23.84
CA PHE A 80 -18.37 -11.97 -24.90
C PHE A 80 -19.75 -11.68 -25.49
N ALA A 81 -20.74 -11.41 -24.63
CA ALA A 81 -22.10 -11.08 -25.09
C ALA A 81 -22.09 -9.81 -25.97
N GLN A 82 -21.33 -8.78 -25.58
CA GLN A 82 -21.21 -7.55 -26.40
C GLN A 82 -20.54 -7.79 -27.74
N LEU A 83 -19.50 -8.62 -27.81
CA LEU A 83 -18.80 -8.96 -29.04
C LEU A 83 -19.66 -9.74 -30.03
N THR A 84 -20.66 -10.47 -29.53
CA THR A 84 -21.53 -11.36 -30.34
C THR A 84 -22.93 -10.79 -30.56
N ALA A 85 -23.35 -9.75 -29.84
CA ALA A 85 -24.71 -9.20 -29.90
C ALA A 85 -25.18 -8.77 -31.29
N GLN A 86 -24.27 -8.36 -32.18
CA GLN A 86 -24.59 -7.92 -33.54
C GLN A 86 -24.32 -8.99 -34.61
N ARG A 87 -23.93 -10.21 -34.20
CA ARG A 87 -23.63 -11.30 -35.13
C ARG A 87 -24.78 -12.27 -35.20
N GLN A 88 -25.30 -12.48 -36.39
CA GLN A 88 -26.24 -13.58 -36.66
C GLN A 88 -25.42 -14.86 -36.77
N LEU A 89 -25.39 -15.63 -35.68
CA LEU A 89 -24.69 -16.91 -35.62
C LEU A 89 -25.68 -18.04 -35.93
N ASP A 90 -25.28 -18.95 -36.80
CA ASP A 90 -26.02 -20.21 -37.00
C ASP A 90 -25.86 -21.15 -35.77
N PRO A 91 -26.65 -22.24 -35.67
CA PRO A 91 -26.60 -23.14 -34.51
C PRO A 91 -25.24 -23.78 -34.28
N ASP A 92 -24.47 -24.10 -35.32
CA ASP A 92 -23.13 -24.68 -35.18
C ASP A 92 -22.12 -23.67 -34.68
N GLN A 93 -22.19 -22.44 -35.16
CA GLN A 93 -21.37 -21.32 -34.69
C GLN A 93 -21.68 -20.99 -33.22
N GLN A 94 -22.97 -21.03 -32.80
CA GLN A 94 -23.36 -20.86 -31.42
C GLN A 94 -22.77 -21.96 -30.52
N ALA A 95 -22.84 -23.22 -30.97
CA ALA A 95 -22.25 -24.36 -30.24
C ALA A 95 -20.72 -24.22 -30.11
N GLN A 96 -20.03 -23.75 -31.14
CA GLN A 96 -18.60 -23.48 -31.12
C GLN A 96 -18.28 -22.34 -30.14
N LEU A 97 -19.05 -21.26 -30.16
CA LEU A 97 -18.88 -20.12 -29.23
C LEU A 97 -19.01 -20.57 -27.78
N GLN A 98 -20.02 -21.37 -27.45
CA GLN A 98 -20.19 -21.92 -26.11
C GLN A 98 -18.99 -22.76 -25.65
N ARG A 99 -18.43 -23.59 -26.55
CA ARG A 99 -17.21 -24.37 -26.24
C ARG A 99 -16.01 -23.47 -25.98
N ILE A 100 -15.84 -22.38 -26.75
CA ILE A 100 -14.79 -21.43 -26.56
C ILE A 100 -14.96 -20.71 -25.19
N GLN A 101 -16.16 -20.25 -24.87
CA GLN A 101 -16.48 -19.62 -23.60
C GLN A 101 -16.15 -20.53 -22.41
N GLU A 102 -16.60 -21.78 -22.45
CA GLU A 102 -16.34 -22.76 -21.39
C GLU A 102 -14.85 -23.06 -21.24
N ARG A 103 -14.14 -23.28 -22.34
CA ARG A 103 -12.68 -23.47 -22.31
C ARG A 103 -11.95 -22.26 -21.74
N THR A 104 -12.35 -21.04 -22.11
CA THR A 104 -11.76 -19.82 -21.61
C THR A 104 -12.03 -19.68 -20.12
N ARG A 105 -13.25 -19.94 -19.66
CA ARG A 105 -13.62 -19.93 -18.25
C ARG A 105 -12.76 -20.91 -17.43
N GLN A 106 -12.59 -22.14 -17.90
CA GLN A 106 -11.75 -23.13 -17.22
C GLN A 106 -10.28 -22.72 -17.19
N THR A 107 -9.78 -22.13 -18.28
CA THR A 107 -8.40 -21.60 -18.33
C THR A 107 -8.20 -20.48 -17.33
N VAL A 108 -9.13 -19.53 -17.23
CA VAL A 108 -9.09 -18.42 -16.25
C VAL A 108 -9.15 -18.96 -14.83
N ARG A 109 -10.07 -19.88 -14.53
CA ARG A 109 -10.17 -20.51 -13.21
C ARG A 109 -8.89 -21.21 -12.80
N LYS A 110 -8.28 -21.93 -13.72
CA LYS A 110 -7.00 -22.61 -13.46
C LYS A 110 -5.90 -21.58 -13.19
N ALA A 111 -5.74 -20.61 -14.08
CA ALA A 111 -4.69 -19.59 -13.95
C ALA A 111 -4.83 -18.72 -12.69
N LEU A 112 -6.05 -18.48 -12.23
CA LEU A 112 -6.37 -17.73 -11.01
C LEU A 112 -6.64 -18.62 -9.80
N SER A 113 -6.37 -19.92 -9.88
CA SER A 113 -6.51 -20.80 -8.71
C SER A 113 -5.50 -20.45 -7.63
N TRP A 114 -5.86 -20.72 -6.37
CA TRP A 114 -4.96 -20.49 -5.24
C TRP A 114 -3.64 -21.24 -5.38
N SER A 115 -3.66 -22.46 -5.92
CA SER A 115 -2.44 -23.25 -6.15
C SER A 115 -1.46 -22.58 -7.11
N GLU A 116 -1.96 -21.90 -8.13
CA GLU A 116 -1.13 -21.19 -9.11
C GLU A 116 -0.67 -19.82 -8.59
N LEU A 117 -1.52 -19.09 -7.87
CA LEU A 117 -1.22 -17.73 -7.42
C LEU A 117 -0.43 -17.69 -6.12
N ARG A 118 -0.55 -18.69 -5.23
CA ARG A 118 0.13 -18.70 -3.94
C ARG A 118 1.66 -18.53 -4.03
N PRO A 119 2.39 -19.23 -4.94
CA PRO A 119 3.82 -19.00 -5.08
C PRO A 119 4.17 -17.55 -5.44
N MET A 120 3.36 -16.93 -6.31
CA MET A 120 3.54 -15.52 -6.67
C MET A 120 3.31 -14.60 -5.47
N TYR A 121 2.29 -14.86 -4.64
CA TYR A 121 2.09 -14.12 -3.38
C TYR A 121 3.31 -14.23 -2.47
N VAL A 122 3.83 -15.44 -2.27
CA VAL A 122 5.02 -15.69 -1.44
C VAL A 122 6.21 -14.87 -1.96
N ASP A 123 6.46 -14.88 -3.25
CA ASP A 123 7.57 -14.13 -3.86
C ASP A 123 7.40 -12.61 -3.74
N ILE A 124 6.17 -12.10 -3.89
CA ILE A 124 5.87 -10.68 -3.73
C ILE A 124 6.13 -10.26 -2.27
N TYR A 125 5.62 -11.00 -1.30
CA TYR A 125 5.81 -10.70 0.12
C TYR A 125 7.28 -10.74 0.54
N LYS A 126 8.06 -11.72 0.08
CA LYS A 126 9.51 -11.80 0.34
C LYS A 126 10.28 -10.58 -0.13
N ARG A 127 9.85 -9.98 -1.25
CA ARG A 127 10.52 -8.79 -1.81
C ARG A 127 10.02 -7.48 -1.21
N SER A 128 8.83 -7.47 -0.62
CA SER A 128 8.15 -6.25 -0.19
C SER A 128 8.25 -5.98 1.30
N PHE A 129 8.40 -7.03 2.12
CA PHE A 129 8.28 -6.92 3.57
C PHE A 129 9.44 -7.60 4.29
N SER A 130 9.79 -7.07 5.45
CA SER A 130 10.68 -7.74 6.38
C SER A 130 9.96 -8.91 7.07
N ARG A 131 10.73 -9.82 7.68
CA ARG A 131 10.17 -10.90 8.49
C ARG A 131 9.35 -10.36 9.66
N GLU A 132 9.83 -9.29 10.28
CA GLU A 132 9.15 -8.62 11.41
C GLU A 132 7.77 -8.10 10.99
N ASP A 133 7.68 -7.42 9.82
CA ASP A 133 6.41 -6.94 9.29
C ASP A 133 5.42 -8.09 9.05
N VAL A 134 5.90 -9.17 8.42
CA VAL A 134 5.04 -10.34 8.11
C VAL A 134 4.51 -10.99 9.38
N LEU A 135 5.35 -11.15 10.40
CA LEU A 135 4.93 -11.71 11.68
C LEU A 135 3.93 -10.80 12.41
N ALA A 136 4.20 -9.50 12.46
CA ALA A 136 3.29 -8.52 13.09
C ALA A 136 1.92 -8.49 12.40
N MET A 137 1.90 -8.50 11.05
CA MET A 137 0.66 -8.59 10.28
C MET A 137 -0.09 -9.91 10.56
N ALA A 138 0.62 -11.04 10.63
CA ALA A 138 0.00 -12.32 10.91
C ALA A 138 -0.65 -12.33 12.31
N GLU A 139 0.07 -11.85 13.33
CA GLU A 139 -0.44 -11.72 14.69
C GLU A 139 -1.67 -10.80 14.77
N PHE A 140 -1.62 -9.67 14.05
CA PHE A 140 -2.77 -8.79 13.97
C PHE A 140 -4.00 -9.50 13.39
N TYR A 141 -3.86 -10.17 12.23
CA TYR A 141 -4.99 -10.86 11.60
C TYR A 141 -5.47 -12.09 12.39
N GLU A 142 -4.61 -12.73 13.17
CA GLU A 142 -5.00 -13.82 14.09
C GLU A 142 -5.75 -13.31 15.33
N SER A 143 -5.60 -12.02 15.67
CA SER A 143 -6.28 -11.43 16.82
C SER A 143 -7.80 -11.30 16.62
N SER A 144 -8.55 -11.18 17.72
CA SER A 144 -10.00 -10.94 17.67
C SER A 144 -10.36 -9.64 16.93
N ALA A 145 -9.53 -8.62 17.04
CA ALA A 145 -9.71 -7.36 16.35
C ALA A 145 -9.50 -7.50 14.82
N GLY A 146 -8.44 -8.21 14.41
CA GLY A 146 -8.15 -8.49 13.01
C GLY A 146 -9.24 -9.34 12.36
N GLN A 147 -9.71 -10.39 13.02
CA GLN A 147 -10.82 -11.21 12.53
C GLN A 147 -12.12 -10.41 12.45
N SER A 148 -12.43 -9.58 13.47
CA SER A 148 -13.60 -8.69 13.43
C SER A 148 -13.53 -7.69 12.26
N LEU A 149 -12.34 -7.18 11.95
CA LEU A 149 -12.13 -6.30 10.80
C LEU A 149 -12.45 -7.03 9.49
N LEU A 150 -11.90 -8.23 9.29
CA LEU A 150 -12.16 -9.04 8.09
C LEU A 150 -13.66 -9.34 7.93
N ASP A 151 -14.34 -9.73 9.00
CA ASP A 151 -15.75 -10.08 8.99
C ASP A 151 -16.66 -8.89 8.68
N LYS A 152 -16.30 -7.68 9.15
CA LYS A 152 -17.14 -6.49 9.03
C LYS A 152 -16.83 -5.62 7.82
N THR A 153 -15.63 -5.74 7.23
CA THR A 153 -15.21 -4.93 6.08
C THR A 153 -16.20 -5.00 4.89
N PRO A 154 -16.76 -6.17 4.49
CA PRO A 154 -17.72 -6.21 3.40
C PRO A 154 -18.98 -5.37 3.67
N ALA A 155 -19.57 -5.52 4.85
CA ALA A 155 -20.76 -4.75 5.24
C ALA A 155 -20.45 -3.26 5.37
N LEU A 156 -19.28 -2.90 5.89
CA LEU A 156 -18.83 -1.50 5.98
C LEU A 156 -18.71 -0.88 4.60
N THR A 157 -18.12 -1.59 3.65
CA THR A 157 -17.99 -1.12 2.25
C THR A 157 -19.36 -0.95 1.59
N GLN A 158 -20.28 -1.89 1.77
CA GLN A 158 -21.65 -1.78 1.24
C GLN A 158 -22.40 -0.59 1.83
N ASN A 159 -22.32 -0.38 3.14
CA ASN A 159 -22.96 0.75 3.83
C ASN A 159 -22.38 2.09 3.34
N LEU A 160 -21.05 2.16 3.14
CA LEU A 160 -20.40 3.35 2.60
C LEU A 160 -20.87 3.66 1.17
N MET A 161 -20.93 2.63 0.30
CA MET A 161 -21.44 2.80 -1.06
C MET A 161 -22.91 3.26 -1.08
N GLY A 162 -23.75 2.71 -0.20
CA GLY A 162 -25.13 3.15 -0.03
C GLY A 162 -25.23 4.61 0.41
N ALA A 163 -24.41 5.04 1.37
CA ALA A 163 -24.36 6.42 1.83
C ALA A 163 -23.89 7.38 0.72
N ILE A 164 -22.90 6.97 -0.10
CA ILE A 164 -22.42 7.74 -1.26
C ILE A 164 -23.56 7.89 -2.29
N GLN A 165 -24.26 6.80 -2.62
CA GLN A 165 -25.40 6.86 -3.55
C GLN A 165 -26.49 7.83 -3.06
N GLN A 166 -26.86 7.77 -1.79
CA GLN A 166 -27.84 8.70 -1.20
C GLN A 166 -27.39 10.16 -1.29
N ARG A 167 -26.10 10.44 -1.14
CA ARG A 167 -25.54 11.79 -1.30
C ARG A 167 -25.53 12.26 -2.75
N MET A 168 -25.41 11.35 -3.69
CA MET A 168 -25.40 11.67 -5.12
C MET A 168 -26.80 12.00 -5.68
N LEU A 169 -27.88 11.43 -5.11
CA LEU A 169 -29.26 11.64 -5.59
C LEU A 169 -29.66 13.13 -5.72
N PRO A 170 -29.49 14.00 -4.70
CA PRO A 170 -29.85 15.41 -4.82
C PRO A 170 -28.99 16.13 -5.87
N LEU A 171 -27.70 15.76 -6.03
CA LEU A 171 -26.82 16.38 -7.02
C LEU A 171 -27.29 16.08 -8.45
N PHE A 172 -27.76 14.87 -8.72
CA PHE A 172 -28.35 14.53 -10.02
C PHE A 172 -29.66 15.23 -10.26
N ALA A 173 -30.53 15.40 -9.22
CA ALA A 173 -31.75 16.14 -9.32
C ALA A 173 -31.50 17.63 -9.62
N ASP A 174 -30.49 18.23 -9.01
CA ASP A 174 -30.14 19.63 -9.27
C ASP A 174 -29.52 19.79 -10.67
N LEU A 175 -28.66 18.86 -11.11
CA LEU A 175 -28.15 18.85 -12.49
C LEU A 175 -29.30 18.74 -13.52
N GLN A 176 -30.29 17.88 -13.27
CA GLN A 176 -31.44 17.75 -14.16
C GLN A 176 -32.23 19.06 -14.26
N LYS A 177 -32.52 19.74 -13.13
CA LYS A 177 -33.15 21.05 -13.11
C LYS A 177 -32.39 22.12 -13.89
N ASP A 178 -31.04 22.10 -13.78
CA ASP A 178 -30.22 23.07 -14.48
C ASP A 178 -30.20 22.79 -16.00
N LEU A 179 -30.17 21.51 -16.40
CA LEU A 179 -30.32 21.13 -17.81
C LEU A 179 -31.72 21.56 -18.36
N GLU A 180 -32.78 21.34 -17.61
CA GLU A 180 -34.13 21.77 -18.01
C GLU A 180 -34.21 23.29 -18.19
N LYS A 181 -33.56 24.10 -17.35
CA LYS A 181 -33.49 25.55 -17.51
C LYS A 181 -32.79 25.91 -18.83
N ILE A 182 -31.64 25.30 -19.12
CA ILE A 182 -30.88 25.57 -20.35
C ILE A 182 -31.70 25.22 -21.59
N VAL A 183 -32.41 24.09 -21.58
CA VAL A 183 -33.22 23.64 -22.73
C VAL A 183 -34.44 24.53 -22.95
N ASN A 184 -35.02 25.04 -21.86
CA ASN A 184 -36.24 25.87 -21.93
C ASN A 184 -35.95 27.39 -22.05
N GLU A 185 -34.67 27.81 -21.94
CA GLU A 185 -34.28 29.20 -22.10
C GLU A 185 -34.36 29.60 -23.59
N PRO A 186 -35.15 30.60 -24.01
CA PRO A 186 -35.24 30.99 -25.40
C PRO A 186 -33.89 31.50 -25.88
N ALA A 187 -33.44 31.00 -27.04
CA ALA A 187 -32.20 31.40 -27.66
C ALA A 187 -32.05 32.93 -27.68
N PRO A 188 -30.92 33.51 -27.27
CA PRO A 188 -30.74 34.96 -27.29
C PRO A 188 -31.02 35.52 -28.69
N ALA A 189 -31.95 36.46 -28.80
CA ALA A 189 -32.28 37.11 -30.07
C ALA A 189 -31.01 37.63 -30.70
N LYS A 190 -30.67 37.12 -31.90
CA LYS A 190 -29.55 37.67 -32.70
C LYS A 190 -29.85 39.20 -32.88
N LYS A 191 -29.02 40.02 -32.28
CA LYS A 191 -29.03 41.45 -32.56
C LYS A 191 -28.75 41.67 -34.06
N PRO A 192 -29.53 42.58 -34.72
CA PRO A 192 -29.36 42.90 -36.11
C PRO A 192 -27.98 43.53 -36.40
#